data_dad8e3c31057a727ff072a8f35050d7c
#
_entry.id   dad8e3c31057a727ff072a8f35050d7c
#
_cell.length_a   1.000
_cell.length_b   1.000
_cell.length_c   1.000
_cell.angle_alpha   90.00
_cell.angle_beta   90.00
_cell.angle_gamma   90.00
#
_symmetry.space_group_name_H-M   'P 1'
#
loop_
_entity.id
_entity.type
_entity.pdbx_description
1 polymer ?
#
loop_
_entity_poly.entity_id
_entity_poly.type
_entity_poly.pdbx_seq_one_letter_code
_entity_poly.pdbx_strand_id
1 'polypeptide(L)'
;MRIEDRVRQFIVENFYVSDPADLADDSLLVTAGVIDSTGMLELIAFVETEFGVRIEDEEMTPENLESIRRVAAFVANKRRAAVG
;
A
#
# COMPACT_ATOMS: atom_id res chain seq x y z
N MET A 1 15.29 -0.13 -4.44
CA MET A 1 13.92 -0.12 -5.01
C MET A 1 13.06 0.84 -4.21
N ARG A 2 12.28 1.64 -4.89
CA ARG A 2 11.38 2.60 -4.21
C ARG A 2 10.27 1.86 -3.48
N ILE A 3 9.72 2.51 -2.44
CA ILE A 3 8.59 1.94 -1.68
C ILE A 3 7.41 1.68 -2.63
N GLU A 4 7.13 2.63 -3.52
CA GLU A 4 6.06 2.47 -4.53
C GLU A 4 6.26 1.21 -5.37
N ASP A 5 7.48 0.94 -5.78
CA ASP A 5 7.79 -0.22 -6.61
C ASP A 5 7.56 -1.52 -5.86
N ARG A 6 7.93 -1.57 -4.59
CA ARG A 6 7.71 -2.76 -3.77
C ARG A 6 6.23 -3.01 -3.52
N VAL A 7 5.48 -1.95 -3.22
CA VAL A 7 4.04 -2.06 -3.01
C VAL A 7 3.36 -2.52 -4.30
N ARG A 8 3.72 -1.93 -5.43
CA ARG A 8 3.17 -2.31 -6.72
C ARG A 8 3.45 -3.77 -7.03
N GLN A 9 4.68 -4.21 -6.80
CA GLN A 9 5.06 -5.60 -7.05
C GLN A 9 4.21 -6.55 -6.22
N PHE A 10 4.00 -6.25 -4.95
CA PHE A 10 3.16 -7.09 -4.09
C PHE A 10 1.73 -7.18 -4.63
N ILE A 11 1.17 -6.05 -5.04
CA ILE A 11 -0.21 -6.00 -5.56
C ILE A 11 -0.32 -6.83 -6.84
N VAL A 12 0.60 -6.66 -7.75
CA VAL A 12 0.58 -7.39 -9.03
C VAL A 12 0.74 -8.89 -8.82
N GLU A 13 1.54 -9.29 -7.83
CA GLU A 13 1.80 -10.72 -7.57
C GLU A 13 0.67 -11.40 -6.81
N ASN A 14 -0.10 -10.66 -6.01
CA ASN A 14 -1.07 -11.25 -5.09
C ASN A 14 -2.52 -10.94 -5.41
N PHE A 15 -2.80 -10.00 -6.31
CA PHE A 15 -4.15 -9.60 -6.68
C PHE A 15 -4.27 -9.62 -8.19
N TYR A 16 -5.52 -9.74 -8.68
CA TYR A 16 -5.75 -9.71 -10.12
C TYR A 16 -5.66 -8.27 -10.64
N VAL A 17 -4.69 -8.04 -11.51
CA VAL A 17 -4.53 -6.77 -12.22
C VAL A 17 -4.51 -7.11 -13.71
N SER A 18 -5.53 -6.63 -14.44
CA SER A 18 -5.69 -6.97 -15.86
C SER A 18 -4.46 -6.59 -16.67
N ASP A 19 -3.93 -5.39 -16.42
CA ASP A 19 -2.74 -4.91 -17.08
C ASP A 19 -1.92 -4.10 -16.07
N PRO A 20 -0.78 -4.63 -15.62
CA PRO A 20 0.05 -3.92 -14.65
C PRO A 20 0.42 -2.49 -15.08
N ALA A 21 0.49 -2.23 -16.39
CA ALA A 21 0.80 -0.90 -16.90
C ALA A 21 -0.31 0.11 -16.60
N ASP A 22 -1.54 -0.37 -16.37
CA ASP A 22 -2.67 0.50 -16.03
C ASP A 22 -2.73 0.83 -14.54
N LEU A 23 -1.91 0.17 -13.72
CA LEU A 23 -1.88 0.43 -12.29
C LEU A 23 -0.91 1.57 -12.01
N ALA A 24 -1.44 2.78 -11.97
CA ALA A 24 -0.65 3.97 -11.68
C ALA A 24 -0.47 4.15 -10.17
N ASP A 25 0.52 4.95 -9.79
CA ASP A 25 0.79 5.22 -8.37
C ASP A 25 -0.40 5.86 -7.66
N ASP A 26 -1.21 6.63 -8.38
CA ASP A 26 -2.38 7.32 -7.81
C ASP A 26 -3.70 6.64 -8.12
N SER A 27 -3.69 5.43 -8.69
CA SER A 27 -4.91 4.65 -8.89
C SER A 27 -5.55 4.33 -7.55
N LEU A 28 -6.87 4.49 -7.45
CA LEU A 28 -7.60 4.21 -6.23
C LEU A 28 -7.87 2.71 -6.14
N LEU A 29 -7.13 2.03 -5.29
CA LEU A 29 -7.07 0.56 -5.25
C LEU A 29 -8.42 -0.09 -5.00
N VAL A 30 -9.18 0.41 -4.04
CA VAL A 30 -10.49 -0.16 -3.72
C VAL A 30 -11.54 0.24 -4.76
N THR A 31 -11.58 1.51 -5.13
CA THR A 31 -12.54 2.04 -6.09
C THR A 31 -12.36 1.41 -7.47
N ALA A 32 -11.12 1.18 -7.87
CA ALA A 32 -10.82 0.53 -9.16
C ALA A 32 -11.03 -0.98 -9.13
N GLY A 33 -11.36 -1.54 -7.96
CA GLY A 33 -11.64 -2.97 -7.83
C GLY A 33 -10.39 -3.85 -7.80
N VAL A 34 -9.22 -3.27 -7.58
CA VAL A 34 -7.97 -4.03 -7.50
C VAL A 34 -7.89 -4.76 -6.15
N ILE A 35 -8.28 -4.08 -5.08
CA ILE A 35 -8.21 -4.62 -3.72
C ILE A 35 -9.56 -4.46 -3.03
N ASP A 36 -10.07 -5.53 -2.42
CA ASP A 36 -11.26 -5.46 -1.58
C ASP A 36 -10.85 -5.31 -0.09
N SER A 37 -11.85 -5.33 0.81
CA SER A 37 -11.58 -5.16 2.24
C SER A 37 -10.64 -6.21 2.79
N THR A 38 -10.80 -7.47 2.38
CA THR A 38 -9.94 -8.56 2.81
C THR A 38 -8.52 -8.37 2.27
N GLY A 39 -8.43 -8.01 0.99
CA GLY A 39 -7.14 -7.76 0.35
C GLY A 39 -6.41 -6.60 0.99
N MET A 40 -7.14 -5.59 1.46
CA MET A 40 -6.53 -4.46 2.14
C MET A 40 -5.82 -4.90 3.43
N LEU A 41 -6.39 -5.85 4.16
CA LEU A 41 -5.74 -6.41 5.35
C LEU A 41 -4.45 -7.13 4.99
N GLU A 42 -4.43 -7.82 3.86
CA GLU A 42 -3.22 -8.47 3.37
C GLU A 42 -2.15 -7.46 2.98
N LEU A 43 -2.55 -6.37 2.35
CA LEU A 43 -1.63 -5.29 2.00
C LEU A 43 -1.03 -4.66 3.25
N ILE A 44 -1.84 -4.41 4.26
CA ILE A 44 -1.38 -3.85 5.53
C ILE A 44 -0.35 -4.78 6.18
N ALA A 45 -0.63 -6.08 6.23
CA ALA A 45 0.30 -7.06 6.80
C ALA A 45 1.62 -7.08 6.04
N PHE A 46 1.56 -7.00 4.71
CA PHE A 46 2.76 -6.94 3.88
C PHE A 46 3.58 -5.70 4.22
N VAL A 47 2.93 -4.54 4.29
CA VAL A 47 3.61 -3.27 4.55
C VAL A 47 4.30 -3.32 5.91
N GLU A 48 3.62 -3.83 6.93
CA GLU A 48 4.20 -3.93 8.26
C GLU A 48 5.45 -4.83 8.26
N THR A 49 5.36 -5.97 7.60
CA THR A 49 6.47 -6.94 7.56
C THR A 49 7.62 -6.46 6.68
N GLU A 50 7.29 -5.96 5.50
CA GLU A 50 8.31 -5.59 4.51
C GLU A 50 9.10 -4.36 4.94
N PHE A 51 8.43 -3.37 5.52
CA PHE A 51 9.05 -2.10 5.85
C PHE A 51 9.32 -1.91 7.35
N GLY A 52 8.94 -2.89 8.15
CA GLY A 52 9.21 -2.83 9.58
C GLY A 52 8.47 -1.73 10.31
N VAL A 53 7.25 -1.42 9.88
CA VAL A 53 6.44 -0.38 10.50
C VAL A 53 5.20 -1.00 11.14
N ARG A 54 4.56 -0.28 12.04
CA ARG A 54 3.32 -0.71 12.67
C ARG A 54 2.20 0.24 12.26
N ILE A 55 1.09 -0.31 11.78
CA ILE A 55 -0.07 0.47 11.35
C ILE A 55 -1.16 0.31 12.39
N GLU A 56 -1.53 1.40 13.03
CA GLU A 56 -2.58 1.41 14.04
C GLU A 56 -3.96 1.45 13.38
N ASP A 57 -5.00 1.02 14.09
CA ASP A 57 -6.35 0.98 13.53
C ASP A 57 -6.81 2.35 13.04
N GLU A 58 -6.54 3.41 13.79
CA GLU A 58 -6.94 4.76 13.41
C GLU A 58 -6.16 5.30 12.21
N GLU A 59 -5.08 4.64 11.84
CA GLU A 59 -4.31 5.00 10.65
C GLU A 59 -4.79 4.31 9.38
N MET A 60 -5.68 3.34 9.52
CA MET A 60 -6.24 2.59 8.39
C MET A 60 -7.34 3.39 7.70
N THR A 61 -6.96 4.47 7.05
CA THR A 61 -7.89 5.41 6.41
C THR A 61 -7.57 5.50 4.91
N PRO A 62 -8.56 5.93 4.10
CA PRO A 62 -8.29 6.14 2.67
C PRO A 62 -7.15 7.13 2.43
N GLU A 63 -7.00 8.14 3.28
CA GLU A 63 -5.92 9.11 3.13
C GLU A 63 -4.55 8.45 3.14
N ASN A 64 -4.40 7.34 3.86
CA ASN A 64 -3.12 6.65 3.99
C ASN A 64 -2.99 5.46 3.04
N LEU A 65 -4.10 4.85 2.63
CA LEU A 65 -4.07 3.53 2.01
C LEU A 65 -4.79 3.45 0.65
N GLU A 66 -5.35 4.55 0.15
CA GLU A 66 -6.18 4.49 -1.05
C GLU A 66 -5.41 4.25 -2.35
N SER A 67 -4.11 4.52 -2.37
CA SER A 67 -3.30 4.35 -3.58
C SER A 67 -1.87 3.97 -3.20
N ILE A 68 -1.12 3.51 -4.19
CA ILE A 68 0.30 3.17 -3.99
C ILE A 68 1.06 4.40 -3.49
N ARG A 69 0.77 5.57 -4.06
CA ARG A 69 1.43 6.80 -3.65
C ARG A 69 1.14 7.13 -2.19
N ARG A 70 -0.12 6.99 -1.76
CA ARG A 70 -0.50 7.26 -0.38
C ARG A 70 0.17 6.28 0.58
N VAL A 71 0.16 5.00 0.23
CA VAL A 71 0.82 3.98 1.06
C VAL A 71 2.31 4.30 1.19
N ALA A 72 2.98 4.64 0.10
CA ALA A 72 4.40 4.94 0.12
C ALA A 72 4.70 6.16 0.99
N ALA A 73 3.90 7.22 0.88
CA ALA A 73 4.07 8.41 1.71
C ALA A 73 3.86 8.10 3.19
N PHE A 74 2.85 7.29 3.49
CA PHE A 74 2.55 6.88 4.87
C PHE A 74 3.72 6.08 5.45
N VAL A 75 4.24 5.10 4.70
CA VAL A 75 5.38 4.29 5.13
C VAL A 75 6.60 5.17 5.37
N ALA A 76 6.89 6.09 4.46
CA ALA A 76 8.04 6.98 4.59
C ALA A 76 7.93 7.82 5.86
N ASN A 77 6.74 8.34 6.17
CA ASN A 77 6.50 9.11 7.37
C ASN A 77 6.68 8.28 8.64
N LYS A 78 6.17 7.04 8.62
CA LYS A 78 6.30 6.14 9.78
C LYS A 78 7.76 5.80 10.03
N ARG A 79 8.52 5.52 8.99
CA ARG A 79 9.94 5.18 9.12
C ARG A 79 10.75 6.36 9.63
N ARG A 80 10.42 7.57 9.16
CA ARG A 80 11.09 8.78 9.62
C ARG A 80 10.82 9.02 11.11
N ALA A 81 9.57 8.84 11.53
CA ALA A 81 9.19 9.00 12.93
C ALA A 81 9.87 7.97 13.82
N ALA A 82 10.04 6.74 13.33
CA ALA A 82 10.70 5.67 14.09
C ALA A 82 12.19 5.94 14.29
N VAL A 83 12.82 6.60 13.31
CA VAL A 83 14.25 6.95 13.39
C VAL A 83 14.46 8.19 14.24
N GLY A 84 13.53 9.12 14.15
CA GLY A 84 13.61 10.35 14.91
C GLY A 84 13.27 10.15 16.35
#